data_4488339c8297c4f72b6e534c3ca7f0dc
#
_entry.id   4488339c8297c4f72b6e534c3ca7f0dc
#
_cell.length_a   1.000
_cell.length_b   1.000
_cell.length_c   1.000
_cell.angle_alpha   90.00
_cell.angle_beta   90.00
_cell.angle_gamma   90.00
#
_symmetry.space_group_name_H-M   'P 1'
#
loop_
_entity.id
_entity.type
_entity.pdbx_description
1 polymer ?
#
loop_
_entity_poly.entity_id
_entity_poly.type
_entity_poly.pdbx_seq_one_letter_code
_entity_poly.pdbx_strand_id
1 'polypeptide(L)'
;MDGGSGSFVSPDGLVMTNHHVGVGQIAKLSTAERDLVAEGFYAQEYKQELKCADLEVNILVKMQNITDQIKGAVTSGMSAKEALDAKQHKIDQIEKEETTKSGLRSDVVSFYTGGEYWLYQYKKYTDVRLVFAPERQAAYFGGDNDNFTYPRWNFDVTFFRVYDNGKPLKSKDFFKWSEGGSKENDLVFMSGNPGGTSRLKTLSQIKFARDYSLPIRIEFIQTTLDALRNYARTSEEAARRALIYQFGYENSKKAISGQYNGLKNPETMEIKAKQEADFIGQIKQSKELSDKYLKYFDQVDQLLKEYEKNYYKRSYRSISSKIFGFALGIVRYTTESQKPDMDRLPGYNDAALHSMKFRLTSPAPVYKDVDKALTWAGIKLGIGKLSVADEFWRQVFEGSDPREFMNSFIDNSQLDNAEFRTKLIEGGMKALENCKDPAIKLALKLDKYMRTDDKNYRDNFESKLAEAQEKIAEARFLIYGNSKYPDANFTLRLTYGQMKGYEMNGTKAPAFTTLYGMWDRSISFGETGDYALPKRFWDKYTTLNLRTPMNFVSTCDIIGGNSGSPTINKDAEIVGIVFDGNIESLVGDYVYDITSNRALSVHSDFIIYALRNLYDAGKLADELQGK
;
A
#
# COMPACT_ATOMS: atom_id res chain seq x y z
N MET A 1 -7.23 3.91 -4.32
CA MET A 1 -7.88 4.16 -3.01
C MET A 1 -6.87 3.81 -1.93
N ASP A 2 -6.44 4.72 -1.11
CA ASP A 2 -5.55 4.54 0.07
C ASP A 2 -4.61 3.30 0.08
N GLY A 3 -3.94 3.02 -1.04
CA GLY A 3 -3.04 1.87 -1.20
C GLY A 3 -3.70 0.53 -1.56
N GLY A 4 -4.98 0.51 -1.88
CA GLY A 4 -5.72 -0.66 -2.34
C GLY A 4 -6.42 -0.48 -3.68
N SER A 5 -7.05 -1.54 -4.14
CA SER A 5 -7.85 -1.59 -5.35
C SER A 5 -9.34 -1.37 -5.05
N GLY A 6 -10.13 -1.14 -6.08
CA GLY A 6 -11.59 -1.08 -6.01
C GLY A 6 -12.18 -1.19 -7.40
N SER A 7 -13.48 -1.44 -7.48
CA SER A 7 -14.19 -1.56 -8.76
C SER A 7 -15.56 -0.91 -8.71
N PHE A 8 -15.99 -0.31 -9.81
CA PHE A 8 -17.38 0.08 -9.97
C PHE A 8 -18.26 -1.16 -10.10
N VAL A 9 -19.35 -1.18 -9.33
CA VAL A 9 -20.30 -2.31 -9.25
C VAL A 9 -21.75 -1.88 -9.50
N SER A 10 -21.94 -0.63 -9.87
CA SER A 10 -23.23 -0.10 -10.34
C SER A 10 -23.03 1.03 -11.34
N PRO A 11 -24.08 1.36 -12.16
CA PRO A 11 -24.02 2.50 -13.06
C PRO A 11 -24.03 3.85 -12.34
N ASP A 12 -24.34 3.88 -11.05
CA ASP A 12 -24.48 5.09 -10.25
C ASP A 12 -23.26 5.38 -9.35
N GLY A 13 -22.07 5.01 -9.84
CA GLY A 13 -20.79 5.37 -9.23
C GLY A 13 -20.48 4.63 -7.93
N LEU A 14 -21.17 3.53 -7.63
CA LEU A 14 -20.90 2.70 -6.47
C LEU A 14 -19.59 1.92 -6.67
N VAL A 15 -18.66 2.05 -5.72
CA VAL A 15 -17.36 1.40 -5.71
C VAL A 15 -17.28 0.41 -4.57
N MET A 16 -16.96 -0.84 -4.89
CA MET A 16 -16.66 -1.89 -3.93
C MET A 16 -15.15 -1.95 -3.65
N THR A 17 -14.78 -2.02 -2.37
CA THR A 17 -13.42 -2.29 -1.89
C THR A 17 -13.47 -3.06 -0.58
N ASN A 18 -12.33 -3.41 0.02
CA ASN A 18 -12.31 -4.03 1.34
C ASN A 18 -12.58 -3.02 2.47
N HIS A 19 -13.09 -3.54 3.59
CA HIS A 19 -13.20 -2.77 4.81
C HIS A 19 -11.83 -2.28 5.27
N HIS A 20 -10.81 -3.15 5.31
CA HIS A 20 -9.47 -2.76 5.74
C HIS A 20 -8.80 -1.71 4.83
N VAL A 21 -9.15 -1.62 3.55
CA VAL A 21 -8.72 -0.54 2.64
C VAL A 21 -9.43 0.77 3.00
N GLY A 22 -10.72 0.70 3.32
CA GLY A 22 -11.56 1.85 3.67
C GLY A 22 -11.46 2.30 5.13
N VAL A 23 -10.95 1.46 6.04
CA VAL A 23 -11.03 1.68 7.50
C VAL A 23 -10.37 2.96 7.96
N GLY A 24 -9.31 3.41 7.29
CA GLY A 24 -8.68 4.70 7.56
C GLY A 24 -9.63 5.89 7.34
N GLN A 25 -10.48 5.84 6.32
CA GLN A 25 -11.49 6.86 6.06
C GLN A 25 -12.67 6.75 7.03
N ILE A 26 -13.12 5.52 7.34
CA ILE A 26 -14.18 5.26 8.33
C ILE A 26 -13.77 5.82 9.70
N ALA A 27 -12.51 5.61 10.12
CA ALA A 27 -11.97 6.14 11.37
C ALA A 27 -11.89 7.68 11.40
N LYS A 28 -11.57 8.32 10.26
CA LYS A 28 -11.57 9.80 10.15
C LYS A 28 -12.98 10.40 10.24
N LEU A 29 -13.99 9.62 9.91
CA LEU A 29 -15.41 10.00 10.03
C LEU A 29 -16.00 9.65 11.41
N SER A 30 -15.29 8.85 12.21
CA SER A 30 -15.71 8.43 13.56
C SER A 30 -15.38 9.51 14.59
N THR A 31 -16.24 9.61 15.61
CA THR A 31 -16.02 10.43 16.81
C THR A 31 -16.06 9.56 18.06
N ALA A 32 -15.80 10.14 19.24
CA ALA A 32 -15.93 9.43 20.51
C ALA A 32 -17.39 9.01 20.80
N GLU A 33 -18.35 9.82 20.33
CA GLU A 33 -19.80 9.58 20.52
C GLU A 33 -20.38 8.62 19.47
N ARG A 34 -19.70 8.46 18.33
CA ARG A 34 -20.14 7.60 17.22
C ARG A 34 -18.95 6.98 16.52
N ASP A 35 -18.59 5.79 16.95
CA ASP A 35 -17.48 5.01 16.36
C ASP A 35 -17.97 4.12 15.22
N LEU A 36 -17.88 4.63 13.99
CA LEU A 36 -18.31 3.92 12.78
C LEU A 36 -17.48 2.65 12.51
N VAL A 37 -16.25 2.57 13.06
CA VAL A 37 -15.42 1.36 12.94
C VAL A 37 -15.99 0.25 13.82
N ALA A 38 -16.47 0.59 15.03
CA ALA A 38 -17.04 -0.36 15.97
C ALA A 38 -18.50 -0.70 15.65
N GLU A 39 -19.29 0.27 15.17
CA GLU A 39 -20.74 0.14 15.01
C GLU A 39 -21.16 -0.27 13.59
N GLY A 40 -20.28 -0.03 12.61
CA GLY A 40 -20.63 -0.09 11.20
C GLY A 40 -21.43 1.13 10.73
N PHE A 41 -21.67 1.19 9.43
CA PHE A 41 -22.41 2.30 8.79
C PHE A 41 -23.21 1.81 7.60
N TYR A 42 -24.41 2.36 7.42
CA TYR A 42 -25.21 2.23 6.20
C TYR A 42 -26.00 3.50 5.93
N ALA A 43 -25.80 4.08 4.75
CA ALA A 43 -26.58 5.18 4.20
C ALA A 43 -27.77 4.62 3.41
N GLN A 44 -28.99 4.82 3.89
CA GLN A 44 -30.20 4.37 3.20
C GLN A 44 -30.59 5.24 2.00
N GLU A 45 -30.04 6.47 1.95
CA GLU A 45 -30.28 7.49 0.92
C GLU A 45 -29.00 8.27 0.63
N TYR A 46 -28.84 8.78 -0.58
CA TYR A 46 -27.65 9.56 -1.02
C TYR A 46 -27.29 10.72 -0.09
N LYS A 47 -28.27 11.39 0.52
CA LYS A 47 -28.03 12.50 1.45
C LYS A 47 -27.37 12.10 2.77
N GLN A 48 -27.39 10.80 3.11
CA GLN A 48 -26.78 10.24 4.32
C GLN A 48 -25.37 9.74 4.07
N GLU A 49 -24.93 9.67 2.81
CA GLU A 49 -23.57 9.24 2.46
C GLU A 49 -22.55 10.25 2.97
N LEU A 50 -21.53 9.75 3.70
CA LEU A 50 -20.56 10.59 4.41
C LEU A 50 -19.34 10.88 3.54
N LYS A 51 -19.07 12.16 3.28
CA LYS A 51 -17.93 12.57 2.46
C LYS A 51 -16.60 12.30 3.16
N CYS A 52 -15.73 11.55 2.51
CA CYS A 52 -14.36 11.31 2.96
C CYS A 52 -13.49 12.56 2.78
N ALA A 53 -12.66 12.86 3.78
CA ALA A 53 -11.92 14.12 3.83
C ALA A 53 -10.79 14.22 2.79
N ASP A 54 -10.14 13.11 2.49
CA ASP A 54 -8.91 13.05 1.69
C ASP A 54 -8.78 11.76 0.85
N LEU A 55 -9.91 11.14 0.49
CA LEU A 55 -9.93 9.96 -0.36
C LEU A 55 -9.93 10.36 -1.84
N GLU A 56 -9.00 9.79 -2.61
CA GLU A 56 -8.94 9.91 -4.06
C GLU A 56 -9.26 8.57 -4.73
N VAL A 57 -10.09 8.59 -5.76
CA VAL A 57 -10.31 7.47 -6.69
C VAL A 57 -9.72 7.84 -8.04
N ASN A 58 -8.79 7.03 -8.53
CA ASN A 58 -8.13 7.21 -9.82
C ASN A 58 -8.56 6.08 -10.77
N ILE A 59 -9.15 6.42 -11.91
CA ILE A 59 -9.62 5.48 -12.93
C ILE A 59 -8.66 5.55 -14.11
N LEU A 60 -8.05 4.41 -14.44
CA LEU A 60 -7.17 4.31 -15.61
C LEU A 60 -7.98 4.49 -16.89
N VAL A 61 -7.58 5.45 -17.72
CA VAL A 61 -8.25 5.82 -18.97
C VAL A 61 -7.42 5.39 -20.20
N LYS A 62 -6.08 5.54 -20.11
CA LYS A 62 -5.20 5.26 -21.25
C LYS A 62 -3.85 4.75 -20.77
N MET A 63 -3.26 3.84 -21.55
CA MET A 63 -1.88 3.38 -21.43
C MET A 63 -1.19 3.53 -22.78
N GLN A 64 0.09 3.93 -22.77
CA GLN A 64 0.89 4.05 -23.98
C GLN A 64 2.34 3.71 -23.68
N ASN A 65 2.95 2.84 -24.49
CA ASN A 65 4.39 2.58 -24.42
C ASN A 65 5.15 3.81 -24.94
N ILE A 66 6.08 4.31 -24.13
CA ILE A 66 6.92 5.48 -24.42
C ILE A 66 8.41 5.17 -24.23
N THR A 67 8.77 3.90 -24.21
CA THR A 67 10.13 3.42 -23.91
C THR A 67 11.18 4.10 -24.75
N ASP A 68 10.96 4.20 -26.06
CA ASP A 68 11.92 4.81 -26.99
C ASP A 68 12.13 6.31 -26.71
N GLN A 69 11.08 7.01 -26.27
CA GLN A 69 11.19 8.44 -25.92
C GLN A 69 12.04 8.64 -24.67
N ILE A 70 11.89 7.79 -23.65
CA ILE A 70 12.67 7.89 -22.41
C ILE A 70 14.12 7.44 -22.64
N LYS A 71 14.32 6.30 -23.31
CA LYS A 71 15.67 5.79 -23.60
C LYS A 71 16.44 6.69 -24.54
N GLY A 72 15.75 7.32 -25.50
CA GLY A 72 16.33 8.30 -26.44
C GLY A 72 16.85 9.59 -25.79
N ALA A 73 16.47 9.88 -24.53
CA ALA A 73 17.05 11.00 -23.78
C ALA A 73 18.49 10.75 -23.30
N VAL A 74 18.92 9.48 -23.30
CA VAL A 74 20.29 9.09 -22.88
C VAL A 74 21.18 9.05 -24.10
N THR A 75 22.27 9.84 -24.08
CA THR A 75 23.26 9.88 -25.17
C THR A 75 24.54 9.15 -24.79
N SER A 76 25.30 8.74 -25.78
CA SER A 76 26.60 8.07 -25.58
C SER A 76 27.56 8.96 -24.79
N GLY A 77 28.23 8.37 -23.78
CA GLY A 77 29.21 9.07 -22.93
C GLY A 77 28.62 9.64 -21.63
N MET A 78 27.32 9.64 -21.43
CA MET A 78 26.72 10.00 -20.15
C MET A 78 27.15 9.03 -19.05
N SER A 79 27.49 9.57 -17.87
CA SER A 79 27.64 8.80 -16.65
C SER A 79 26.30 8.23 -16.19
N ALA A 80 26.31 7.23 -15.30
CA ALA A 80 25.09 6.64 -14.72
C ALA A 80 24.18 7.70 -14.10
N LYS A 81 24.77 8.70 -13.43
CA LYS A 81 24.04 9.84 -12.86
C LYS A 81 23.38 10.69 -13.94
N GLU A 82 24.13 11.12 -14.94
CA GLU A 82 23.61 11.95 -16.04
C GLU A 82 22.51 11.23 -16.81
N ALA A 83 22.68 9.93 -17.05
CA ALA A 83 21.65 9.10 -17.70
C ALA A 83 20.37 9.00 -16.87
N LEU A 84 20.48 8.83 -15.54
CA LEU A 84 19.33 8.81 -14.64
C LEU A 84 18.62 10.17 -14.63
N ASP A 85 19.37 11.26 -14.53
CA ASP A 85 18.83 12.63 -14.54
C ASP A 85 18.15 12.95 -15.88
N ALA A 86 18.76 12.60 -17.01
CA ALA A 86 18.18 12.80 -18.35
C ALA A 86 16.84 12.05 -18.52
N LYS A 87 16.77 10.80 -18.05
CA LYS A 87 15.51 10.04 -18.05
C LYS A 87 14.45 10.69 -17.17
N GLN A 88 14.82 11.13 -15.97
CA GLN A 88 13.88 11.77 -15.05
C GLN A 88 13.33 13.08 -15.64
N HIS A 89 14.19 13.94 -16.20
CA HIS A 89 13.74 15.16 -16.87
C HIS A 89 12.78 14.87 -18.05
N LYS A 90 13.07 13.80 -18.82
CA LYS A 90 12.17 13.40 -19.91
C LYS A 90 10.83 12.88 -19.42
N ILE A 91 10.82 12.14 -18.30
CA ILE A 91 9.62 11.69 -17.62
C ILE A 91 8.79 12.89 -17.17
N ASP A 92 9.37 13.81 -16.41
CA ASP A 92 8.70 15.01 -15.90
C ASP A 92 8.12 15.86 -17.05
N GLN A 93 8.87 16.01 -18.14
CA GLN A 93 8.40 16.69 -19.35
C GLN A 93 7.13 16.03 -19.92
N ILE A 94 7.15 14.71 -20.14
CA ILE A 94 6.02 13.98 -20.73
C ILE A 94 4.81 14.03 -19.81
N GLU A 95 4.99 13.81 -18.50
CA GLU A 95 3.89 13.88 -17.53
C GLU A 95 3.22 15.26 -17.54
N LYS A 96 3.99 16.33 -17.59
CA LYS A 96 3.48 17.70 -17.66
C LYS A 96 2.75 17.98 -18.97
N GLU A 97 3.37 17.67 -20.11
CA GLU A 97 2.79 17.90 -21.44
C GLU A 97 1.47 17.14 -21.60
N GLU A 98 1.44 15.86 -21.24
CA GLU A 98 0.25 15.03 -21.39
C GLU A 98 -0.84 15.38 -20.36
N THR A 99 -0.47 15.78 -19.13
CA THR A 99 -1.44 16.31 -18.16
C THR A 99 -2.09 17.61 -18.67
N THR A 100 -1.28 18.53 -19.19
CA THR A 100 -1.78 19.81 -19.73
C THR A 100 -2.70 19.60 -20.93
N LYS A 101 -2.31 18.68 -21.83
CA LYS A 101 -3.05 18.38 -23.06
C LYS A 101 -4.37 17.66 -22.82
N SER A 102 -4.39 16.72 -21.89
CA SER A 102 -5.55 15.84 -21.64
C SER A 102 -6.44 16.29 -20.48
N GLY A 103 -5.92 17.08 -19.54
CA GLY A 103 -6.58 17.36 -18.26
C GLY A 103 -6.60 16.15 -17.31
N LEU A 104 -5.93 15.05 -17.67
CA LEU A 104 -5.86 13.82 -16.88
C LEU A 104 -4.56 13.81 -16.07
N ARG A 105 -4.57 13.16 -14.90
CA ARG A 105 -3.34 12.83 -14.20
C ARG A 105 -2.54 11.87 -15.08
N SER A 106 -1.30 12.23 -15.38
CA SER A 106 -0.40 11.46 -16.24
C SER A 106 0.82 11.04 -15.44
N ASP A 107 1.05 9.74 -15.32
CA ASP A 107 2.17 9.15 -14.58
C ASP A 107 2.98 8.27 -15.55
N VAL A 108 4.30 8.39 -15.56
CA VAL A 108 5.19 7.47 -16.27
C VAL A 108 5.62 6.33 -15.34
N VAL A 109 5.34 5.12 -15.76
CA VAL A 109 5.63 3.92 -14.99
C VAL A 109 6.74 3.11 -15.65
N SER A 110 7.71 2.67 -14.85
CA SER A 110 8.80 1.80 -15.29
C SER A 110 8.45 0.32 -15.04
N PHE A 111 8.67 -0.52 -16.04
CA PHE A 111 8.62 -1.97 -15.92
C PHE A 111 10.01 -2.59 -16.11
N TYR A 112 10.19 -3.80 -15.56
CA TYR A 112 11.43 -4.55 -15.67
C TYR A 112 12.66 -3.77 -15.20
N THR A 113 12.49 -2.97 -14.13
CA THR A 113 13.58 -2.14 -13.56
C THR A 113 14.24 -1.19 -14.57
N GLY A 114 13.43 -0.50 -15.40
CA GLY A 114 13.90 0.41 -16.45
C GLY A 114 13.99 -0.22 -17.85
N GLY A 115 13.57 -1.47 -18.00
CA GLY A 115 13.50 -2.14 -19.31
C GLY A 115 12.46 -1.52 -20.23
N GLU A 116 11.32 -1.14 -19.72
CA GLU A 116 10.24 -0.44 -20.42
C GLU A 116 9.69 0.72 -19.62
N TYR A 117 9.13 1.71 -20.34
CA TYR A 117 8.45 2.88 -19.77
C TYR A 117 7.09 3.07 -20.45
N TRP A 118 6.07 3.26 -19.63
CA TRP A 118 4.68 3.43 -20.07
C TRP A 118 4.06 4.67 -19.47
N LEU A 119 3.34 5.45 -20.27
CA LEU A 119 2.50 6.54 -19.82
C LEU A 119 1.13 5.98 -19.40
N TYR A 120 0.72 6.25 -18.17
CA TYR A 120 -0.58 5.93 -17.62
C TYR A 120 -1.35 7.20 -17.35
N GLN A 121 -2.58 7.32 -17.88
CA GLN A 121 -3.42 8.49 -17.69
C GLN A 121 -4.67 8.11 -16.91
N TYR A 122 -4.94 8.89 -15.84
CA TYR A 122 -6.03 8.62 -14.91
C TYR A 122 -7.01 9.79 -14.84
N LYS A 123 -8.31 9.48 -14.79
CA LYS A 123 -9.32 10.42 -14.33
C LYS A 123 -9.42 10.32 -12.81
N LYS A 124 -9.21 11.45 -12.12
CA LYS A 124 -9.20 11.54 -10.67
C LYS A 124 -10.51 12.11 -10.14
N TYR A 125 -11.00 11.54 -9.04
CA TYR A 125 -12.16 11.99 -8.30
C TYR A 125 -11.82 12.14 -6.82
N THR A 126 -12.29 13.23 -6.19
CA THR A 126 -12.03 13.59 -4.79
C THR A 126 -13.32 13.79 -3.97
N ASP A 127 -14.50 13.77 -4.59
CA ASP A 127 -15.77 13.67 -3.86
C ASP A 127 -16.16 12.19 -3.82
N VAL A 128 -15.67 11.50 -2.80
CA VAL A 128 -15.94 10.08 -2.54
C VAL A 128 -16.60 9.96 -1.18
N ARG A 129 -17.72 9.22 -1.12
CA ARG A 129 -18.54 9.14 0.08
C ARG A 129 -18.73 7.70 0.54
N LEU A 130 -18.72 7.49 1.85
CA LEU A 130 -18.99 6.20 2.47
C LEU A 130 -20.49 5.89 2.34
N VAL A 131 -20.81 4.71 1.81
CA VAL A 131 -22.17 4.18 1.65
C VAL A 131 -22.45 3.09 2.67
N PHE A 132 -21.55 2.12 2.79
CA PHE A 132 -21.69 0.99 3.69
C PHE A 132 -20.33 0.51 4.20
N ALA A 133 -20.27 0.20 5.48
CA ALA A 133 -19.19 -0.54 6.11
C ALA A 133 -19.77 -1.42 7.23
N PRO A 134 -19.45 -2.72 7.30
CA PRO A 134 -19.76 -3.51 8.48
C PRO A 134 -18.93 -3.03 9.68
N GLU A 135 -19.32 -3.40 10.87
CA GLU A 135 -18.48 -3.26 12.05
C GLU A 135 -17.18 -4.08 11.90
N ARG A 136 -16.07 -3.54 12.42
CA ARG A 136 -14.74 -4.18 12.34
C ARG A 136 -14.78 -5.63 12.83
N GLN A 137 -15.62 -5.92 13.83
CA GLN A 137 -15.73 -7.25 14.42
C GLN A 137 -16.16 -8.33 13.41
N ALA A 138 -17.00 -7.98 12.43
CA ALA A 138 -17.36 -8.86 11.33
C ALA A 138 -16.37 -8.76 10.14
N ALA A 139 -15.85 -7.57 9.88
CA ALA A 139 -14.92 -7.34 8.78
C ALA A 139 -13.54 -7.98 9.00
N TYR A 140 -13.10 -8.06 10.27
CA TYR A 140 -11.81 -8.60 10.69
C TYR A 140 -11.96 -9.62 11.82
N PHE A 141 -12.88 -10.55 11.63
CA PHE A 141 -13.15 -11.62 12.59
C PHE A 141 -11.91 -12.53 12.75
N GLY A 142 -11.56 -12.87 13.98
CA GLY A 142 -10.36 -13.63 14.34
C GLY A 142 -9.09 -12.77 14.45
N GLY A 143 -9.16 -11.47 14.12
CA GLY A 143 -8.09 -10.51 14.34
C GLY A 143 -6.76 -10.87 13.72
N ASP A 144 -5.66 -10.45 14.35
CA ASP A 144 -4.30 -10.76 13.88
C ASP A 144 -4.00 -12.26 13.90
N ASN A 145 -4.62 -13.03 14.80
CA ASN A 145 -4.41 -14.48 14.88
C ASN A 145 -4.79 -15.17 13.56
N ASP A 146 -5.94 -14.79 12.98
CA ASP A 146 -6.46 -15.38 11.75
C ASP A 146 -5.99 -14.64 10.48
N ASN A 147 -5.32 -13.50 10.61
CA ASN A 147 -4.78 -12.76 9.48
C ASN A 147 -3.75 -13.60 8.70
N PHE A 148 -3.81 -13.60 7.36
CA PHE A 148 -3.02 -14.49 6.47
C PHE A 148 -3.17 -15.97 6.77
N THR A 149 -4.31 -16.41 7.30
CA THR A 149 -4.58 -17.84 7.50
C THR A 149 -5.83 -18.27 6.76
N TYR A 150 -5.98 -19.57 6.58
CA TYR A 150 -7.19 -20.20 6.03
C TYR A 150 -7.39 -21.57 6.72
N PRO A 151 -8.62 -21.99 7.05
CA PRO A 151 -9.93 -21.38 6.71
C PRO A 151 -10.18 -20.04 7.41
N ARG A 152 -10.95 -19.16 6.74
CA ARG A 152 -11.22 -17.78 7.17
C ARG A 152 -12.71 -17.45 7.10
N TRP A 153 -13.16 -16.49 7.94
CA TRP A 153 -14.56 -16.03 8.02
C TRP A 153 -14.64 -14.52 8.21
N ASN A 154 -14.30 -13.75 7.18
CA ASN A 154 -14.31 -12.30 7.23
C ASN A 154 -15.35 -11.72 6.29
N PHE A 155 -16.06 -10.69 6.76
CA PHE A 155 -16.91 -9.84 5.94
C PHE A 155 -16.14 -8.55 5.55
N ASP A 156 -14.99 -8.72 4.94
CA ASP A 156 -14.07 -7.62 4.61
C ASP A 156 -14.47 -6.93 3.31
N VAL A 157 -15.58 -6.17 3.36
CA VAL A 157 -16.13 -5.39 2.27
C VAL A 157 -16.59 -4.02 2.73
N THR A 158 -16.45 -3.01 1.88
CA THR A 158 -16.95 -1.65 2.09
C THR A 158 -17.36 -1.06 0.75
N PHE A 159 -18.42 -0.26 0.76
CA PHE A 159 -18.90 0.46 -0.41
C PHE A 159 -18.75 1.96 -0.23
N PHE A 160 -18.16 2.59 -1.24
CA PHE A 160 -18.12 4.03 -1.40
C PHE A 160 -18.88 4.43 -2.67
N ARG A 161 -19.23 5.70 -2.77
CA ARG A 161 -19.77 6.26 -4.01
C ARG A 161 -18.96 7.46 -4.46
N VAL A 162 -18.63 7.45 -5.74
CA VAL A 162 -17.97 8.58 -6.39
C VAL A 162 -19.02 9.58 -6.84
N TYR A 163 -18.75 10.86 -6.57
CA TYR A 163 -19.56 11.98 -7.00
C TYR A 163 -18.79 12.85 -8.01
N ASP A 164 -19.52 13.34 -8.99
CA ASP A 164 -19.05 14.33 -9.94
C ASP A 164 -20.03 15.50 -9.98
N ASN A 165 -19.54 16.74 -9.73
CA ASN A 165 -20.35 17.95 -9.64
C ASN A 165 -21.55 17.80 -8.66
N GLY A 166 -21.34 17.18 -7.51
CA GLY A 166 -22.33 17.01 -6.45
C GLY A 166 -23.41 15.96 -6.71
N LYS A 167 -23.30 15.18 -7.79
CA LYS A 167 -24.21 14.08 -8.14
C LYS A 167 -23.43 12.75 -8.21
N PRO A 168 -24.08 11.61 -7.91
CA PRO A 168 -23.48 10.31 -8.16
C PRO A 168 -22.95 10.20 -9.59
N LEU A 169 -21.70 9.73 -9.73
CA LEU A 169 -21.07 9.54 -11.02
C LEU A 169 -21.87 8.51 -11.84
N LYS A 170 -22.17 8.84 -13.08
CA LYS A 170 -22.70 7.86 -14.03
C LYS A 170 -21.55 7.10 -14.68
N SER A 171 -21.32 5.87 -14.22
CA SER A 171 -20.30 4.98 -14.76
C SER A 171 -20.88 4.15 -15.89
N LYS A 172 -20.24 4.21 -17.07
CA LYS A 172 -20.62 3.36 -18.22
C LYS A 172 -20.07 1.94 -18.05
N ASP A 173 -18.90 1.85 -17.44
CA ASP A 173 -18.17 0.61 -17.25
C ASP A 173 -18.20 0.25 -15.76
N PHE A 174 -18.84 -0.86 -15.44
CA PHE A 174 -18.94 -1.44 -14.11
C PHE A 174 -19.11 -2.96 -14.22
N PHE A 175 -18.69 -3.68 -13.22
CA PHE A 175 -18.90 -5.12 -13.16
C PHE A 175 -20.30 -5.45 -12.68
N LYS A 176 -21.01 -6.30 -13.41
CA LYS A 176 -22.29 -6.85 -12.99
C LYS A 176 -22.09 -7.90 -11.89
N TRP A 177 -23.13 -8.13 -11.12
CA TRP A 177 -23.12 -9.14 -10.07
C TRP A 177 -23.54 -10.50 -10.62
N SER A 178 -22.76 -11.56 -10.32
CA SER A 178 -23.11 -12.93 -10.70
C SER A 178 -24.27 -13.44 -9.84
N GLU A 179 -25.26 -14.09 -10.44
CA GLU A 179 -26.38 -14.69 -9.72
C GLU A 179 -26.02 -16.01 -9.01
N GLY A 180 -24.94 -16.67 -9.40
CA GLY A 180 -24.58 -18.00 -8.89
C GLY A 180 -23.24 -18.06 -8.15
N GLY A 181 -22.57 -16.93 -7.98
CA GLY A 181 -21.25 -16.89 -7.37
C GLY A 181 -20.21 -17.74 -8.11
N SER A 182 -19.26 -18.33 -7.37
CA SER A 182 -18.24 -19.24 -7.90
C SER A 182 -18.25 -20.58 -7.17
N LYS A 183 -17.87 -21.65 -7.85
CA LYS A 183 -17.80 -23.02 -7.32
C LYS A 183 -16.38 -23.56 -7.42
N GLU A 184 -16.10 -24.61 -6.67
CA GLU A 184 -14.81 -25.30 -6.74
C GLU A 184 -14.49 -25.72 -8.18
N ASN A 185 -13.26 -25.42 -8.60
CA ASN A 185 -12.70 -25.59 -9.95
C ASN A 185 -13.14 -24.57 -11.00
N ASP A 186 -14.00 -23.62 -10.69
CA ASP A 186 -14.30 -22.52 -11.61
C ASP A 186 -13.05 -21.68 -11.88
N LEU A 187 -12.91 -21.25 -13.15
CA LEU A 187 -11.94 -20.26 -13.55
C LEU A 187 -12.37 -18.89 -13.05
N VAL A 188 -11.47 -18.21 -12.36
CA VAL A 188 -11.69 -16.85 -11.84
C VAL A 188 -10.55 -15.94 -12.24
N PHE A 189 -10.87 -14.65 -12.35
CA PHE A 189 -9.92 -13.57 -12.66
C PHE A 189 -9.98 -12.50 -11.57
N MET A 190 -8.86 -11.81 -11.35
CA MET A 190 -8.79 -10.64 -10.47
C MET A 190 -8.11 -9.49 -11.20
N SER A 191 -8.76 -8.34 -11.22
CA SER A 191 -8.25 -7.11 -11.83
C SER A 191 -7.94 -6.10 -10.73
N GLY A 192 -6.67 -5.81 -10.49
CA GLY A 192 -6.27 -4.91 -9.40
C GLY A 192 -4.85 -4.39 -9.53
N ASN A 193 -4.42 -3.68 -8.49
CA ASN A 193 -3.16 -2.96 -8.45
C ASN A 193 -2.20 -3.60 -7.44
N PRO A 194 -1.48 -4.69 -7.80
CA PRO A 194 -0.48 -5.30 -6.93
C PRO A 194 0.64 -4.33 -6.62
N GLY A 195 0.99 -4.19 -5.34
CA GLY A 195 1.90 -3.17 -4.83
C GLY A 195 3.32 -3.29 -5.35
N GLY A 196 3.99 -4.40 -5.05
CA GLY A 196 5.35 -4.61 -5.50
C GLY A 196 5.85 -6.02 -5.24
N THR A 197 6.60 -6.57 -6.19
CA THR A 197 7.32 -7.84 -6.05
C THR A 197 8.82 -7.65 -6.31
N SER A 198 9.60 -8.66 -5.98
CA SER A 198 11.06 -8.68 -6.12
C SER A 198 11.53 -9.96 -6.81
N ARG A 199 10.73 -10.49 -7.72
CA ARG A 199 10.98 -11.79 -8.37
C ARG A 199 12.10 -11.74 -9.39
N LEU A 200 12.30 -10.57 -10.01
CA LEU A 200 13.32 -10.33 -11.03
C LEU A 200 14.63 -9.77 -10.47
N LYS A 201 14.70 -9.52 -9.16
CA LYS A 201 15.93 -9.06 -8.49
C LYS A 201 17.02 -10.13 -8.50
N THR A 202 18.28 -9.67 -8.48
CA THR A 202 19.44 -10.56 -8.37
C THR A 202 19.50 -11.25 -6.99
N LEU A 203 20.21 -12.37 -6.92
CA LEU A 203 20.40 -13.09 -5.67
C LEU A 203 21.05 -12.22 -4.59
N SER A 204 22.00 -11.35 -4.97
CA SER A 204 22.64 -10.39 -4.04
C SER A 204 21.63 -9.42 -3.45
N GLN A 205 20.69 -8.90 -4.24
CA GLN A 205 19.62 -8.03 -3.75
C GLN A 205 18.67 -8.75 -2.79
N ILE A 206 18.36 -10.01 -3.07
CA ILE A 206 17.50 -10.83 -2.21
C ILE A 206 18.20 -11.15 -0.88
N LYS A 207 19.50 -11.48 -0.93
CA LYS A 207 20.32 -11.65 0.28
C LYS A 207 20.37 -10.36 1.11
N PHE A 208 20.57 -9.20 0.47
CA PHE A 208 20.55 -7.91 1.15
C PHE A 208 19.19 -7.63 1.82
N ALA A 209 18.08 -7.96 1.14
CA ALA A 209 16.74 -7.85 1.73
C ALA A 209 16.60 -8.75 2.97
N ARG A 210 17.01 -10.02 2.89
CA ARG A 210 16.98 -10.98 3.99
C ARG A 210 17.86 -10.55 5.18
N ASP A 211 19.08 -10.11 4.92
CA ASP A 211 20.08 -9.94 5.96
C ASP A 211 20.05 -8.55 6.60
N TYR A 212 19.52 -7.53 5.90
CA TYR A 212 19.52 -6.13 6.35
C TYR A 212 18.13 -5.50 6.36
N SER A 213 17.42 -5.45 5.20
CA SER A 213 16.26 -4.59 5.12
C SER A 213 15.03 -5.13 5.87
N LEU A 214 14.75 -6.43 5.76
CA LEU A 214 13.62 -7.04 6.45
C LEU A 214 13.80 -7.07 7.98
N PRO A 215 14.97 -7.46 8.54
CA PRO A 215 15.20 -7.41 9.99
C PRO A 215 15.03 -6.01 10.58
N ILE A 216 15.57 -4.97 9.93
CA ILE A 216 15.44 -3.57 10.38
C ILE A 216 13.97 -3.13 10.38
N ARG A 217 13.23 -3.48 9.33
CA ARG A 217 11.78 -3.17 9.24
C ARG A 217 10.97 -3.88 10.32
N ILE A 218 11.25 -5.16 10.59
CA ILE A 218 10.59 -5.92 11.65
C ILE A 218 10.85 -5.27 13.01
N GLU A 219 12.09 -4.87 13.31
CA GLU A 219 12.45 -4.21 14.56
C GLU A 219 11.70 -2.87 14.73
N PHE A 220 11.65 -2.05 13.68
CA PHE A 220 10.93 -0.79 13.70
C PHE A 220 9.43 -0.99 13.94
N ILE A 221 8.81 -1.94 13.25
CA ILE A 221 7.38 -2.27 13.41
C ILE A 221 7.11 -2.78 14.82
N GLN A 222 7.95 -3.67 15.35
CA GLN A 222 7.77 -4.20 16.71
C GLN A 222 7.86 -3.08 17.75
N THR A 223 8.87 -2.21 17.64
CA THR A 223 9.04 -1.06 18.54
C THR A 223 7.83 -0.12 18.52
N THR A 224 7.29 0.11 17.35
CA THR A 224 6.09 0.93 17.13
C THR A 224 4.83 0.29 17.73
N LEU A 225 4.64 -1.02 17.52
CA LEU A 225 3.53 -1.78 18.10
C LEU A 225 3.57 -1.75 19.64
N ASP A 226 4.74 -1.94 20.24
CA ASP A 226 4.87 -1.91 21.70
C ASP A 226 4.53 -0.53 22.26
N ALA A 227 4.92 0.54 21.58
CA ALA A 227 4.55 1.91 21.95
C ALA A 227 3.03 2.15 21.83
N LEU A 228 2.41 1.70 20.74
CA LEU A 228 0.96 1.81 20.54
C LEU A 228 0.16 1.03 21.57
N ARG A 229 0.59 -0.19 21.89
CA ARG A 229 -0.04 -1.03 22.93
C ARG A 229 0.04 -0.40 24.31
N ASN A 230 1.19 0.20 24.64
CA ASN A 230 1.35 0.92 25.90
C ASN A 230 0.48 2.18 25.95
N TYR A 231 0.40 2.92 24.85
CA TYR A 231 -0.48 4.07 24.74
C TYR A 231 -1.97 3.67 24.87
N ALA A 232 -2.41 2.62 24.18
CA ALA A 232 -3.79 2.14 24.21
C ALA A 232 -4.30 1.76 25.62
N ARG A 233 -3.39 1.37 26.52
CA ARG A 233 -3.74 1.01 27.92
C ARG A 233 -4.05 2.22 28.80
N THR A 234 -3.81 3.44 28.35
CA THR A 234 -3.97 4.66 29.17
C THR A 234 -5.41 5.11 29.30
N SER A 235 -6.27 4.82 28.33
CA SER A 235 -7.72 5.08 28.37
C SER A 235 -8.45 4.39 27.22
N GLU A 236 -9.79 4.30 27.28
CA GLU A 236 -10.62 3.77 26.19
C GLU A 236 -10.47 4.59 24.90
N GLU A 237 -10.43 5.93 25.03
CA GLU A 237 -10.21 6.81 23.88
C GLU A 237 -8.80 6.61 23.27
N ALA A 238 -7.78 6.38 24.09
CA ALA A 238 -6.45 6.05 23.60
C ALA A 238 -6.47 4.70 22.84
N ALA A 239 -7.19 3.71 23.34
CA ALA A 239 -7.36 2.44 22.66
C ALA A 239 -8.05 2.61 21.31
N ARG A 240 -9.15 3.38 21.24
CA ARG A 240 -9.86 3.71 19.99
C ARG A 240 -8.94 4.38 18.98
N ARG A 241 -8.16 5.40 19.39
CA ARG A 241 -7.22 6.11 18.50
C ARG A 241 -6.06 5.23 18.03
N ALA A 242 -5.57 4.32 18.88
CA ALA A 242 -4.48 3.42 18.55
C ALA A 242 -4.88 2.31 17.58
N LEU A 243 -6.16 1.90 17.60
CA LEU A 243 -6.67 0.68 16.95
C LEU A 243 -6.27 0.57 15.47
N ILE A 244 -6.47 1.63 14.69
CA ILE A 244 -6.18 1.64 13.25
C ILE A 244 -4.68 1.52 12.97
N TYR A 245 -3.85 2.18 13.78
CA TYR A 245 -2.40 2.07 13.67
C TYR A 245 -1.93 0.66 14.07
N GLN A 246 -2.45 0.10 15.18
CA GLN A 246 -2.13 -1.27 15.60
C GLN A 246 -2.46 -2.28 14.50
N PHE A 247 -3.67 -2.22 13.95
CA PHE A 247 -4.08 -3.06 12.84
C PHE A 247 -3.09 -3.00 11.66
N GLY A 248 -2.73 -1.81 11.20
CA GLY A 248 -1.79 -1.64 10.07
C GLY A 248 -0.39 -2.19 10.38
N TYR A 249 0.12 -1.96 11.60
CA TYR A 249 1.44 -2.45 11.99
C TYR A 249 1.45 -3.96 12.28
N GLU A 250 0.38 -4.55 12.84
CA GLU A 250 0.23 -6.01 13.02
C GLU A 250 0.22 -6.73 11.67
N ASN A 251 -0.60 -6.24 10.74
CA ASN A 251 -0.62 -6.75 9.36
C ASN A 251 0.77 -6.67 8.70
N SER A 252 1.42 -5.52 8.78
CA SER A 252 2.77 -5.32 8.22
C SER A 252 3.81 -6.22 8.88
N LYS A 253 3.75 -6.39 10.21
CA LYS A 253 4.65 -7.30 10.93
C LYS A 253 4.52 -8.73 10.44
N LYS A 254 3.29 -9.23 10.32
CA LYS A 254 3.03 -10.61 9.88
C LYS A 254 3.49 -10.83 8.45
N ALA A 255 3.15 -9.91 7.54
CA ALA A 255 3.57 -9.97 6.13
C ALA A 255 5.11 -9.96 6.00
N ILE A 256 5.79 -8.99 6.62
CA ILE A 256 7.25 -8.85 6.50
C ILE A 256 7.99 -10.00 7.22
N SER A 257 7.46 -10.47 8.36
CA SER A 257 8.03 -11.65 9.03
C SER A 257 7.86 -12.91 8.19
N GLY A 258 6.72 -13.06 7.48
CA GLY A 258 6.52 -14.17 6.55
C GLY A 258 7.50 -14.12 5.38
N GLN A 259 7.71 -12.96 4.78
CA GLN A 259 8.74 -12.75 3.75
C GLN A 259 10.14 -13.11 4.28
N TYR A 260 10.51 -12.61 5.45
CA TYR A 260 11.79 -12.88 6.08
C TYR A 260 12.00 -14.38 6.35
N ASN A 261 11.01 -15.03 6.95
CA ASN A 261 11.07 -16.46 7.23
C ASN A 261 11.12 -17.29 5.94
N GLY A 262 10.35 -16.89 4.91
CA GLY A 262 10.40 -17.50 3.60
C GLY A 262 11.78 -17.40 2.95
N LEU A 263 12.48 -16.25 3.06
CA LEU A 263 13.85 -16.10 2.57
C LEU A 263 14.91 -16.80 3.44
N LYS A 264 14.58 -17.16 4.68
CA LYS A 264 15.44 -18.02 5.52
C LYS A 264 15.30 -19.50 5.18
N ASN A 265 14.23 -19.90 4.49
CA ASN A 265 14.09 -21.26 4.02
C ASN A 265 15.13 -21.56 2.92
N PRO A 266 16.01 -22.58 3.10
CA PRO A 266 17.03 -22.95 2.11
C PRO A 266 16.43 -23.25 0.73
N GLU A 267 15.29 -23.93 0.65
CA GLU A 267 14.64 -24.28 -0.61
C GLU A 267 14.26 -23.05 -1.43
N THR A 268 13.71 -22.02 -0.77
CA THR A 268 13.39 -20.73 -1.43
C THR A 268 14.64 -20.08 -2.00
N MET A 269 15.74 -20.08 -1.24
CA MET A 269 17.00 -19.51 -1.68
C MET A 269 17.68 -20.33 -2.77
N GLU A 270 17.54 -21.65 -2.76
CA GLU A 270 18.01 -22.53 -3.83
C GLU A 270 17.24 -22.29 -5.14
N ILE A 271 15.92 -22.13 -5.07
CA ILE A 271 15.10 -21.75 -6.24
C ILE A 271 15.62 -20.44 -6.84
N LYS A 272 15.87 -19.43 -6.02
CA LYS A 272 16.39 -18.13 -6.49
C LYS A 272 17.80 -18.22 -7.06
N ALA A 273 18.68 -18.95 -6.39
CA ALA A 273 20.04 -19.19 -6.88
C ALA A 273 20.04 -19.93 -8.22
N LYS A 274 19.20 -20.94 -8.37
CA LYS A 274 19.03 -21.67 -9.63
C LYS A 274 18.47 -20.79 -10.75
N GLN A 275 17.44 -19.99 -10.48
CA GLN A 275 16.88 -19.05 -11.45
C GLN A 275 17.93 -18.07 -11.98
N GLU A 276 18.79 -17.53 -11.11
CA GLU A 276 19.89 -16.63 -11.52
C GLU A 276 20.98 -17.39 -12.26
N ALA A 277 21.38 -18.57 -11.80
CA ALA A 277 22.38 -19.41 -12.46
C ALA A 277 21.94 -19.84 -13.87
N ASP A 278 20.67 -20.22 -14.04
CA ASP A 278 20.08 -20.56 -15.34
C ASP A 278 20.12 -19.35 -16.29
N PHE A 279 19.77 -18.16 -15.76
CA PHE A 279 19.81 -16.92 -16.56
C PHE A 279 21.24 -16.54 -16.95
N ILE A 280 22.20 -16.60 -16.02
CA ILE A 280 23.62 -16.37 -16.31
C ILE A 280 24.14 -17.43 -17.29
N GLY A 281 23.70 -18.68 -17.18
CA GLY A 281 24.02 -19.76 -18.12
C GLY A 281 23.57 -19.46 -19.54
N GLN A 282 22.37 -18.88 -19.72
CA GLN A 282 21.89 -18.42 -21.03
C GLN A 282 22.74 -17.27 -21.59
N ILE A 283 23.11 -16.30 -20.75
CA ILE A 283 24.01 -15.19 -21.17
C ILE A 283 25.35 -15.75 -21.66
N LYS A 284 25.93 -16.76 -20.98
CA LYS A 284 27.21 -17.37 -21.31
C LYS A 284 27.23 -18.18 -22.61
N GLN A 285 26.08 -18.47 -23.19
CA GLN A 285 26.02 -19.13 -24.52
C GLN A 285 26.48 -18.20 -25.66
N SER A 286 26.50 -16.88 -25.44
CA SER A 286 26.99 -15.88 -26.39
C SER A 286 28.15 -15.11 -25.77
N LYS A 287 29.31 -15.08 -26.46
CA LYS A 287 30.46 -14.28 -26.03
C LYS A 287 30.09 -12.79 -25.97
N GLU A 288 29.36 -12.29 -26.98
CA GLU A 288 28.93 -10.90 -27.04
C GLU A 288 28.07 -10.53 -25.82
N LEU A 289 27.06 -11.38 -25.47
CA LEU A 289 26.21 -11.15 -24.29
C LEU A 289 27.01 -11.22 -23.01
N SER A 290 27.96 -12.17 -22.90
CA SER A 290 28.82 -12.32 -21.75
C SER A 290 29.66 -11.07 -21.50
N ASP A 291 30.36 -10.60 -22.54
CA ASP A 291 31.25 -9.41 -22.45
C ASP A 291 30.45 -8.14 -22.12
N LYS A 292 29.20 -8.07 -22.58
CA LYS A 292 28.34 -6.89 -22.38
C LYS A 292 27.66 -6.87 -21.00
N TYR A 293 27.15 -8.00 -20.50
CA TYR A 293 26.20 -8.00 -19.39
C TYR A 293 26.65 -8.63 -18.09
N LEU A 294 27.58 -9.61 -18.08
CA LEU A 294 27.93 -10.34 -16.83
C LEU A 294 28.51 -9.43 -15.76
N LYS A 295 29.29 -8.42 -16.13
CA LYS A 295 29.89 -7.46 -15.19
C LYS A 295 28.87 -6.74 -14.29
N TYR A 296 27.62 -6.60 -14.73
CA TYR A 296 26.59 -5.88 -13.99
C TYR A 296 26.07 -6.69 -12.79
N PHE A 297 26.15 -8.01 -12.81
CA PHE A 297 25.85 -8.81 -11.62
C PHE A 297 26.87 -8.57 -10.52
N ASP A 298 28.17 -8.55 -10.87
CA ASP A 298 29.25 -8.24 -9.93
C ASP A 298 29.15 -6.80 -9.42
N GLN A 299 28.78 -5.86 -10.30
CA GLN A 299 28.56 -4.46 -9.93
C GLN A 299 27.44 -4.32 -8.89
N VAL A 300 26.31 -5.01 -9.06
CA VAL A 300 25.22 -5.01 -8.06
C VAL A 300 25.70 -5.55 -6.73
N ASP A 301 26.43 -6.67 -6.72
CA ASP A 301 26.96 -7.28 -5.50
C ASP A 301 27.92 -6.32 -4.76
N GLN A 302 28.85 -5.70 -5.49
CA GLN A 302 29.80 -4.74 -4.92
C GLN A 302 29.10 -3.50 -4.36
N LEU A 303 28.18 -2.90 -5.11
CA LEU A 303 27.43 -1.72 -4.66
C LEU A 303 26.66 -2.00 -3.36
N LEU A 304 26.01 -3.16 -3.25
CA LEU A 304 25.28 -3.52 -2.05
C LEU A 304 26.20 -3.69 -0.83
N LYS A 305 27.38 -4.32 -1.00
CA LYS A 305 28.38 -4.45 0.07
C LYS A 305 28.91 -3.09 0.53
N GLU A 306 29.19 -2.18 -0.40
CA GLU A 306 29.64 -0.82 -0.08
C GLU A 306 28.55 0.00 0.63
N TYR A 307 27.28 -0.22 0.27
CA TYR A 307 26.15 0.52 0.82
C TYR A 307 25.66 0.04 2.19
N GLU A 308 26.02 -1.16 2.61
CA GLU A 308 25.54 -1.80 3.85
C GLU A 308 25.59 -0.88 5.08
N LYS A 309 26.75 -0.26 5.33
CA LYS A 309 26.94 0.64 6.48
C LYS A 309 26.10 1.91 6.38
N ASN A 310 25.97 2.46 5.17
CA ASN A 310 25.15 3.64 4.93
C ASN A 310 23.67 3.32 5.06
N TYR A 311 23.23 2.16 4.56
CA TYR A 311 21.87 1.68 4.71
C TYR A 311 21.45 1.62 6.18
N TYR A 312 22.29 1.01 7.03
CA TYR A 312 22.06 0.92 8.47
C TYR A 312 21.87 2.32 9.08
N LYS A 313 22.79 3.26 8.83
CA LYS A 313 22.68 4.62 9.37
C LYS A 313 21.43 5.34 8.88
N ARG A 314 21.16 5.30 7.58
CA ARG A 314 19.97 5.96 6.99
C ARG A 314 18.68 5.42 7.57
N SER A 315 18.60 4.12 7.82
CA SER A 315 17.39 3.48 8.37
C SER A 315 17.00 3.99 9.75
N TYR A 316 17.98 4.42 10.57
CA TYR A 316 17.76 4.90 11.93
C TYR A 316 17.84 6.43 12.08
N ARG A 317 17.98 7.19 10.98
CA ARG A 317 17.98 8.65 10.92
C ARG A 317 16.64 9.18 10.42
N SER A 318 15.56 8.94 11.16
CA SER A 318 14.23 9.38 10.78
C SER A 318 13.38 9.80 11.98
N ILE A 319 12.50 10.77 11.78
CA ILE A 319 11.51 11.23 12.77
C ILE A 319 10.14 10.73 12.30
N SER A 320 9.63 9.70 12.96
CA SER A 320 8.32 9.11 12.66
C SER A 320 7.20 9.89 13.37
N SER A 321 6.92 11.11 12.90
CA SER A 321 5.89 12.01 13.43
C SER A 321 4.99 12.51 12.33
N LYS A 322 3.68 12.50 12.54
CA LYS A 322 2.70 13.09 11.62
C LYS A 322 2.84 14.61 11.56
N ILE A 323 3.08 15.25 12.71
CA ILE A 323 3.35 16.69 12.80
C ILE A 323 4.60 17.07 12.01
N PHE A 324 5.71 16.34 12.20
CA PHE A 324 6.93 16.57 11.43
C PHE A 324 6.73 16.28 9.93
N GLY A 325 5.97 15.25 9.60
CA GLY A 325 5.60 14.92 8.22
C GLY A 325 4.84 16.05 7.52
N PHE A 326 3.89 16.68 8.20
CA PHE A 326 3.23 17.90 7.69
C PHE A 326 4.22 19.05 7.54
N ALA A 327 5.05 19.30 8.55
CA ALA A 327 6.05 20.37 8.49
C ALA A 327 6.98 20.23 7.29
N LEU A 328 7.60 19.05 7.13
CA LEU A 328 8.51 18.77 6.02
C LEU A 328 7.78 18.79 4.67
N GLY A 329 6.56 18.24 4.61
CA GLY A 329 5.73 18.26 3.42
C GLY A 329 5.39 19.69 2.97
N ILE A 330 5.00 20.58 3.90
CA ILE A 330 4.69 21.99 3.62
C ILE A 330 5.95 22.74 3.18
N VAL A 331 7.08 22.57 3.88
CA VAL A 331 8.35 23.18 3.51
C VAL A 331 8.76 22.77 2.10
N ARG A 332 8.77 21.47 1.81
CA ARG A 332 9.13 20.95 0.47
C ARG A 332 8.13 21.37 -0.60
N TYR A 333 6.82 21.26 -0.35
CA TYR A 333 5.78 21.73 -1.27
C TYR A 333 6.00 23.20 -1.65
N THR A 334 6.17 24.05 -0.66
CA THR A 334 6.33 25.49 -0.87
C THR A 334 7.64 25.81 -1.62
N THR A 335 8.74 25.13 -1.27
CA THR A 335 10.05 25.37 -1.92
C THR A 335 10.05 24.84 -3.36
N GLU A 336 9.52 23.64 -3.57
CA GLU A 336 9.55 23.01 -4.90
C GLU A 336 8.57 23.65 -5.87
N SER A 337 7.38 24.07 -5.41
CA SER A 337 6.39 24.71 -6.28
C SER A 337 6.85 26.04 -6.89
N GLN A 338 7.89 26.67 -6.34
CA GLN A 338 8.50 27.90 -6.88
C GLN A 338 9.53 27.65 -7.98
N LYS A 339 9.99 26.42 -8.11
CA LYS A 339 10.99 26.06 -9.12
C LYS A 339 10.31 25.66 -10.44
N PRO A 340 11.01 25.82 -11.57
CA PRO A 340 10.61 25.13 -12.80
C PRO A 340 10.43 23.63 -12.54
N ASP A 341 9.46 23.01 -13.16
CA ASP A 341 9.07 21.61 -12.92
C ASP A 341 10.27 20.64 -12.98
N MET A 342 11.12 20.82 -13.98
CA MET A 342 12.33 20.01 -14.23
C MET A 342 13.44 20.17 -13.16
N ASP A 343 13.40 21.23 -12.35
CA ASP A 343 14.39 21.51 -11.30
C ASP A 343 13.93 21.07 -9.92
N ARG A 344 12.74 20.46 -9.84
CA ARG A 344 12.14 20.02 -8.58
C ARG A 344 12.70 18.66 -8.14
N LEU A 345 12.53 18.37 -6.86
CA LEU A 345 12.79 17.03 -6.34
C LEU A 345 11.85 16.00 -6.99
N PRO A 346 12.30 14.76 -7.18
CA PRO A 346 11.44 13.67 -7.64
C PRO A 346 10.16 13.58 -6.78
N GLY A 347 9.02 13.43 -7.43
CA GLY A 347 7.70 13.38 -6.77
C GLY A 347 7.09 14.76 -6.44
N TYR A 348 7.71 15.88 -6.87
CA TYR A 348 7.19 17.24 -6.74
C TYR A 348 6.84 17.89 -8.07
N ASN A 349 6.65 17.12 -9.13
CA ASN A 349 6.17 17.60 -10.41
C ASN A 349 4.74 18.17 -10.33
N ASP A 350 4.30 18.92 -11.34
CA ASP A 350 2.99 19.58 -11.34
C ASP A 350 1.84 18.60 -11.10
N ALA A 351 1.92 17.37 -11.61
CA ALA A 351 0.91 16.33 -11.42
C ALA A 351 0.80 15.90 -9.93
N ALA A 352 1.93 15.74 -9.25
CA ALA A 352 1.99 15.31 -7.86
C ALA A 352 1.59 16.42 -6.87
N LEU A 353 1.91 17.69 -7.17
CA LEU A 353 1.65 18.82 -6.27
C LEU A 353 0.17 18.99 -5.92
N HIS A 354 -0.75 18.72 -6.85
CA HIS A 354 -2.18 18.83 -6.57
C HIS A 354 -2.65 17.82 -5.51
N SER A 355 -2.30 16.55 -5.65
CA SER A 355 -2.63 15.51 -4.67
C SER A 355 -1.90 15.74 -3.33
N MET A 356 -0.68 16.27 -3.38
CA MET A 356 0.08 16.64 -2.18
C MET A 356 -0.63 17.76 -1.42
N LYS A 357 -1.03 18.85 -2.07
CA LYS A 357 -1.80 19.93 -1.45
C LYS A 357 -3.08 19.41 -0.81
N PHE A 358 -3.83 18.56 -1.51
CA PHE A 358 -5.07 17.96 -1.01
C PHE A 358 -4.85 17.20 0.31
N ARG A 359 -3.78 16.39 0.40
CA ARG A 359 -3.43 15.68 1.65
C ARG A 359 -2.92 16.60 2.75
N LEU A 360 -2.07 17.57 2.41
CA LEU A 360 -1.51 18.52 3.39
C LEU A 360 -2.59 19.42 4.02
N THR A 361 -3.65 19.74 3.29
CA THR A 361 -4.76 20.58 3.76
C THR A 361 -5.97 19.77 4.26
N SER A 362 -5.85 18.44 4.35
CA SER A 362 -6.93 17.57 4.81
C SER A 362 -7.44 17.98 6.20
N PRO A 363 -8.76 18.11 6.41
CA PRO A 363 -9.36 18.41 7.71
C PRO A 363 -9.41 17.18 8.65
N ALA A 364 -8.90 16.03 8.22
CA ALA A 364 -8.88 14.81 9.02
C ALA A 364 -8.19 15.03 10.38
N PRO A 365 -8.70 14.44 11.47
CA PRO A 365 -8.17 14.66 12.81
C PRO A 365 -6.72 14.21 12.95
N VAL A 366 -5.94 14.96 13.71
CA VAL A 366 -4.55 14.68 14.07
C VAL A 366 -4.44 14.62 15.58
N TYR A 367 -4.11 13.45 16.10
CA TYR A 367 -4.02 13.23 17.54
C TYR A 367 -2.57 13.35 18.00
N LYS A 368 -2.24 14.44 18.70
CA LYS A 368 -0.88 14.72 19.20
C LYS A 368 -0.36 13.66 20.18
N ASP A 369 -1.25 13.09 20.98
CA ASP A 369 -0.92 12.06 21.95
C ASP A 369 -0.45 10.74 21.28
N VAL A 370 -1.16 10.30 20.23
CA VAL A 370 -0.72 9.19 19.38
C VAL A 370 0.62 9.53 18.71
N ASP A 371 0.72 10.73 18.13
CA ASP A 371 1.93 11.17 17.43
C ASP A 371 3.15 11.17 18.37
N LYS A 372 2.99 11.62 19.63
CA LYS A 372 4.05 11.53 20.65
C LYS A 372 4.49 10.10 20.92
N ALA A 373 3.53 9.16 21.05
CA ALA A 373 3.86 7.76 21.31
C ALA A 373 4.69 7.15 20.15
N LEU A 374 4.26 7.38 18.91
CA LEU A 374 4.94 6.92 17.71
C LEU A 374 6.30 7.58 17.52
N THR A 375 6.36 8.90 17.67
CA THR A 375 7.58 9.69 17.53
C THR A 375 8.65 9.26 18.54
N TRP A 376 8.24 9.08 19.80
CA TRP A 376 9.18 8.64 20.85
C TRP A 376 9.72 7.23 20.59
N ALA A 377 8.90 6.32 20.12
CA ALA A 377 9.34 4.98 19.74
C ALA A 377 10.44 5.03 18.67
N GLY A 378 10.23 5.81 17.60
CA GLY A 378 11.21 6.01 16.54
C GLY A 378 12.51 6.67 17.01
N ILE A 379 12.40 7.78 17.77
CA ILE A 379 13.55 8.48 18.34
C ILE A 379 14.36 7.55 19.26
N LYS A 380 13.70 6.88 20.21
CA LYS A 380 14.34 5.95 21.15
C LYS A 380 15.10 4.84 20.42
N LEU A 381 14.50 4.27 19.38
CA LEU A 381 15.14 3.27 18.55
C LEU A 381 16.37 3.86 17.82
N GLY A 382 16.20 5.00 17.15
CA GLY A 382 17.26 5.65 16.38
C GLY A 382 18.48 6.03 17.25
N ILE A 383 18.28 6.68 18.38
CA ILE A 383 19.38 7.03 19.30
C ILE A 383 19.99 5.80 19.99
N GLY A 384 19.19 4.76 20.24
CA GLY A 384 19.69 3.49 20.78
C GLY A 384 20.60 2.75 19.81
N LYS A 385 20.40 2.89 18.50
CA LYS A 385 21.22 2.28 17.45
C LYS A 385 22.42 3.12 17.04
N LEU A 386 22.30 4.44 17.00
CA LEU A 386 23.31 5.34 16.45
C LEU A 386 23.96 6.24 17.50
N SER A 387 23.48 6.27 18.74
CA SER A 387 23.81 7.28 19.76
C SER A 387 23.20 8.67 19.47
N VAL A 388 22.96 9.42 20.54
CA VAL A 388 22.54 10.85 20.47
C VAL A 388 23.63 11.73 19.85
N ALA A 389 24.89 11.29 19.87
CA ALA A 389 26.03 11.98 19.28
C ALA A 389 26.13 11.80 17.75
N ASP A 390 25.28 10.97 17.13
CA ASP A 390 25.20 10.88 15.66
C ASP A 390 24.87 12.24 15.05
N GLU A 391 25.42 12.52 13.89
CA GLU A 391 25.32 13.82 13.21
C GLU A 391 23.86 14.27 13.02
N PHE A 392 22.97 13.34 12.57
CA PHE A 392 21.56 13.65 12.39
C PHE A 392 20.89 14.00 13.73
N TRP A 393 21.07 13.17 14.75
CA TRP A 393 20.44 13.37 16.05
C TRP A 393 20.96 14.59 16.77
N ARG A 394 22.24 14.95 16.61
CA ARG A 394 22.79 16.23 17.11
C ARG A 394 22.10 17.43 16.47
N GLN A 395 21.81 17.37 15.16
CA GLN A 395 21.07 18.42 14.49
C GLN A 395 19.60 18.49 14.95
N VAL A 396 18.98 17.36 15.28
CA VAL A 396 17.62 17.32 15.79
C VAL A 396 17.55 18.00 17.16
N PHE A 397 18.37 17.58 18.10
CA PHE A 397 18.22 17.95 19.52
C PHE A 397 19.00 19.19 19.95
N GLU A 398 20.10 19.55 19.30
CA GLU A 398 20.97 20.71 19.64
C GLU A 398 21.39 20.72 21.12
N GLY A 399 21.64 19.55 21.69
CA GLY A 399 22.02 19.40 23.09
C GLY A 399 20.86 19.32 24.09
N SER A 400 19.62 19.48 23.63
CA SER A 400 18.43 19.28 24.47
C SER A 400 18.20 17.81 24.81
N ASP A 401 17.52 17.54 25.91
CA ASP A 401 17.03 16.20 26.21
C ASP A 401 16.06 15.72 25.10
N PRO A 402 16.28 14.56 24.52
CA PRO A 402 15.46 14.07 23.40
C PRO A 402 13.96 13.96 23.71
N ARG A 403 13.60 13.60 24.94
CA ARG A 403 12.20 13.45 25.35
C ARG A 403 11.53 14.80 25.55
N GLU A 404 12.19 15.72 26.21
CA GLU A 404 11.68 17.08 26.41
C GLU A 404 11.57 17.82 25.08
N PHE A 405 12.57 17.70 24.21
CA PHE A 405 12.53 18.24 22.86
C PHE A 405 11.32 17.73 22.08
N MET A 406 11.12 16.40 22.02
CA MET A 406 10.01 15.78 21.30
C MET A 406 8.65 16.26 21.85
N ASN A 407 8.46 16.29 23.17
CA ASN A 407 7.23 16.79 23.78
C ASN A 407 6.98 18.24 23.39
N SER A 408 8.01 19.09 23.53
CA SER A 408 7.91 20.52 23.23
C SER A 408 7.54 20.79 21.77
N PHE A 409 8.18 20.10 20.82
CA PHE A 409 7.89 20.40 19.42
C PHE A 409 6.50 19.93 18.99
N ILE A 410 5.98 18.81 19.52
CA ILE A 410 4.63 18.33 19.20
C ILE A 410 3.57 19.20 19.91
N ASP A 411 3.74 19.47 21.21
CA ASP A 411 2.74 20.20 21.99
C ASP A 411 2.55 21.65 21.48
N ASN A 412 3.64 22.31 21.15
CA ASN A 412 3.63 23.71 20.73
C ASN A 412 3.41 23.90 19.22
N SER A 413 3.33 22.82 18.43
CA SER A 413 2.98 22.93 17.01
C SER A 413 1.48 23.13 16.82
N GLN A 414 1.10 23.91 15.81
CA GLN A 414 -0.27 24.13 15.37
C GLN A 414 -0.61 23.33 14.08
N LEU A 415 0.27 22.41 13.66
CA LEU A 415 0.08 21.65 12.43
C LEU A 415 -0.98 20.55 12.52
N ASP A 416 -1.56 20.30 13.69
CA ASP A 416 -2.80 19.55 13.85
C ASP A 416 -4.02 20.28 13.27
N ASN A 417 -3.98 21.60 13.15
CA ASN A 417 -5.04 22.43 12.58
C ASN A 417 -4.88 22.57 11.06
N ALA A 418 -5.90 22.15 10.30
CA ALA A 418 -5.91 22.18 8.83
C ALA A 418 -5.90 23.62 8.25
N GLU A 419 -6.58 24.58 8.92
CA GLU A 419 -6.58 25.98 8.48
C GLU A 419 -5.20 26.61 8.62
N PHE A 420 -4.48 26.27 9.69
CA PHE A 420 -3.11 26.73 9.88
C PHE A 420 -2.19 26.20 8.77
N ARG A 421 -2.31 24.92 8.44
CA ARG A 421 -1.55 24.32 7.32
C ARG A 421 -1.88 24.99 5.97
N THR A 422 -3.17 25.27 5.73
CA THR A 422 -3.62 25.95 4.51
C THR A 422 -3.03 27.36 4.41
N LYS A 423 -3.08 28.15 5.51
CA LYS A 423 -2.50 29.50 5.57
C LYS A 423 -0.99 29.50 5.30
N LEU A 424 -0.26 28.51 5.80
CA LEU A 424 1.18 28.38 5.52
C LEU A 424 1.46 28.11 4.04
N ILE A 425 0.70 27.18 3.43
CA ILE A 425 0.84 26.85 2.01
C ILE A 425 0.51 28.05 1.12
N GLU A 426 -0.59 28.74 1.40
CA GLU A 426 -1.03 29.93 0.63
C GLU A 426 -0.11 31.13 0.80
N GLY A 427 0.46 31.29 1.99
CA GLY A 427 1.39 32.37 2.29
C GLY A 427 2.81 32.17 1.75
N GLY A 428 3.12 30.96 1.24
CA GLY A 428 4.38 30.63 0.57
C GLY A 428 5.60 30.80 1.46
N MET A 429 6.78 31.03 0.85
CA MET A 429 8.06 31.14 1.58
C MET A 429 8.05 32.22 2.64
N LYS A 430 7.41 33.36 2.39
CA LYS A 430 7.32 34.45 3.37
C LYS A 430 6.59 34.02 4.65
N ALA A 431 5.56 33.20 4.53
CA ALA A 431 4.85 32.65 5.69
C ALA A 431 5.71 31.66 6.47
N LEU A 432 6.47 30.82 5.77
CA LEU A 432 7.38 29.82 6.39
C LEU A 432 8.52 30.50 7.15
N GLU A 433 9.18 31.50 6.56
CA GLU A 433 10.30 32.24 7.17
C GLU A 433 9.88 32.98 8.44
N ASN A 434 8.66 33.53 8.48
CA ASN A 434 8.11 34.20 9.63
C ASN A 434 7.40 33.26 10.62
N CYS A 435 7.27 31.98 10.31
CA CYS A 435 6.57 31.03 11.14
C CYS A 435 7.34 30.70 12.42
N LYS A 436 6.64 30.80 13.57
CA LYS A 436 7.21 30.47 14.88
C LYS A 436 6.98 29.04 15.32
N ASP A 437 6.21 28.27 14.54
CA ASP A 437 5.91 26.87 14.84
C ASP A 437 7.21 26.04 14.91
N PRO A 438 7.44 25.30 16.02
CA PRO A 438 8.69 24.59 16.23
C PRO A 438 8.90 23.45 15.22
N ALA A 439 7.83 22.82 14.72
CA ALA A 439 7.95 21.76 13.73
C ALA A 439 8.34 22.31 12.36
N ILE A 440 7.83 23.49 11.97
CA ILE A 440 8.25 24.18 10.73
C ILE A 440 9.72 24.59 10.82
N LYS A 441 10.17 25.13 11.97
CA LYS A 441 11.59 25.49 12.17
C LYS A 441 12.51 24.26 12.06
N LEU A 442 12.11 23.16 12.69
CA LEU A 442 12.85 21.90 12.61
C LEU A 442 12.91 21.39 11.16
N ALA A 443 11.79 21.44 10.43
CA ALA A 443 11.73 21.00 9.05
C ALA A 443 12.60 21.84 8.12
N LEU A 444 12.58 23.18 8.23
CA LEU A 444 13.45 24.08 7.47
C LEU A 444 14.94 23.78 7.68
N LYS A 445 15.31 23.45 8.91
CA LYS A 445 16.68 23.11 9.27
C LYS A 445 17.08 21.74 8.71
N LEU A 446 16.27 20.72 8.97
CA LEU A 446 16.60 19.36 8.59
C LEU A 446 16.46 19.09 7.09
N ASP A 447 15.60 19.81 6.37
CA ASP A 447 15.43 19.61 4.92
C ASP A 447 16.74 19.82 4.16
N LYS A 448 17.54 20.80 4.55
CA LYS A 448 18.87 21.03 3.95
C LYS A 448 19.81 19.84 4.14
N TYR A 449 19.83 19.26 5.34
CA TYR A 449 20.63 18.07 5.62
C TYR A 449 20.11 16.87 4.84
N MET A 450 18.80 16.62 4.87
CA MET A 450 18.17 15.50 4.18
C MET A 450 18.38 15.55 2.67
N ARG A 451 18.27 16.74 2.05
CA ARG A 451 18.55 16.93 0.61
C ARG A 451 20.00 16.58 0.26
N THR A 452 20.94 16.94 1.12
CA THR A 452 22.35 16.60 0.90
C THR A 452 22.60 15.09 0.99
N ASP A 453 21.99 14.44 1.99
CA ASP A 453 22.09 12.99 2.17
C ASP A 453 21.38 12.23 1.02
N ASP A 454 20.18 12.67 0.62
CA ASP A 454 19.45 12.09 -0.51
C ASP A 454 20.23 12.26 -1.83
N LYS A 455 20.85 13.43 -2.05
CA LYS A 455 21.69 13.65 -3.22
C LYS A 455 22.90 12.73 -3.24
N ASN A 456 23.59 12.58 -2.11
CA ASN A 456 24.74 11.68 -1.99
C ASN A 456 24.34 10.22 -2.26
N TYR A 457 23.20 9.78 -1.72
CA TYR A 457 22.65 8.45 -1.99
C TYR A 457 22.35 8.25 -3.48
N ARG A 458 21.65 9.19 -4.10
CA ARG A 458 21.29 9.14 -5.51
C ARG A 458 22.52 9.11 -6.42
N ASP A 459 23.47 10.02 -6.19
CA ASP A 459 24.65 10.18 -7.06
C ASP A 459 25.63 8.98 -6.94
N ASN A 460 25.79 8.40 -5.75
CA ASN A 460 26.83 7.40 -5.49
C ASN A 460 26.34 5.95 -5.48
N PHE A 461 25.04 5.71 -5.22
CA PHE A 461 24.49 4.37 -5.13
C PHE A 461 23.32 4.14 -6.12
N GLU A 462 22.24 4.92 -6.00
CA GLU A 462 20.99 4.68 -6.72
C GLU A 462 21.19 4.71 -8.25
N SER A 463 21.92 5.69 -8.76
CA SER A 463 22.16 5.82 -10.21
C SER A 463 22.96 4.65 -10.79
N LYS A 464 23.98 4.19 -10.08
CA LYS A 464 24.79 3.04 -10.50
C LYS A 464 24.03 1.73 -10.42
N LEU A 465 23.21 1.58 -9.38
CA LEU A 465 22.34 0.40 -9.22
C LEU A 465 21.28 0.37 -10.33
N ALA A 466 20.65 1.50 -10.64
CA ALA A 466 19.66 1.62 -11.70
C ALA A 466 20.26 1.28 -13.06
N GLU A 467 21.47 1.77 -13.38
CA GLU A 467 22.19 1.40 -14.61
C GLU A 467 22.42 -0.12 -14.69
N ALA A 468 22.95 -0.72 -13.62
CA ALA A 468 23.23 -2.16 -13.60
C ALA A 468 21.95 -2.99 -13.76
N GLN A 469 20.88 -2.61 -13.08
CA GLN A 469 19.57 -3.28 -13.17
C GLN A 469 18.97 -3.16 -14.58
N GLU A 470 19.06 -2.02 -15.22
CA GLU A 470 18.58 -1.81 -16.60
C GLU A 470 19.36 -2.69 -17.59
N LYS A 471 20.67 -2.82 -17.42
CA LYS A 471 21.49 -3.70 -18.26
C LYS A 471 21.17 -5.17 -18.05
N ILE A 472 20.91 -5.59 -16.84
CA ILE A 472 20.42 -6.95 -16.54
C ILE A 472 19.03 -7.17 -17.16
N ALA A 473 18.16 -6.17 -17.12
CA ALA A 473 16.85 -6.24 -17.78
C ALA A 473 16.96 -6.33 -19.31
N GLU A 474 17.89 -5.57 -19.95
CA GLU A 474 18.16 -5.70 -21.39
C GLU A 474 18.56 -7.15 -21.76
N ALA A 475 19.48 -7.75 -20.98
CA ALA A 475 19.88 -9.13 -21.20
C ALA A 475 18.69 -10.10 -21.06
N ARG A 476 17.81 -9.85 -20.09
CA ARG A 476 16.62 -10.67 -19.87
C ARG A 476 15.64 -10.61 -21.04
N PHE A 477 15.42 -9.42 -21.62
CA PHE A 477 14.59 -9.27 -22.82
C PHE A 477 15.18 -9.97 -24.04
N LEU A 478 16.49 -9.88 -24.23
CA LEU A 478 17.15 -10.56 -25.34
C LEU A 478 17.02 -12.09 -25.29
N ILE A 479 16.98 -12.65 -24.07
CA ILE A 479 16.90 -14.10 -23.84
C ILE A 479 15.46 -14.60 -23.80
N TYR A 480 14.58 -13.92 -23.06
CA TYR A 480 13.24 -14.41 -22.74
C TYR A 480 12.11 -13.67 -23.46
N GLY A 481 12.40 -12.53 -24.11
CA GLY A 481 11.38 -11.65 -24.67
C GLY A 481 10.33 -11.29 -23.61
N ASN A 482 9.06 -11.33 -23.99
CA ASN A 482 7.92 -11.03 -23.10
C ASN A 482 7.36 -12.27 -22.37
N SER A 483 8.09 -13.38 -22.36
CA SER A 483 7.63 -14.63 -21.70
C SER A 483 7.63 -14.56 -20.17
N LYS A 484 8.29 -13.56 -19.59
CA LYS A 484 8.29 -13.28 -18.15
C LYS A 484 7.57 -11.97 -17.90
N TYR A 485 6.52 -11.99 -17.05
CA TYR A 485 5.85 -10.74 -16.65
C TYR A 485 6.73 -9.91 -15.70
N PRO A 486 6.60 -8.57 -15.71
CA PRO A 486 7.39 -7.70 -14.86
C PRO A 486 6.97 -7.81 -13.40
N ASP A 487 7.89 -7.45 -12.50
CA ASP A 487 7.54 -7.26 -11.09
C ASP A 487 6.37 -6.30 -10.94
N ALA A 488 5.54 -6.52 -9.92
CA ALA A 488 4.45 -5.64 -9.58
C ALA A 488 5.01 -4.28 -9.11
N ASN A 489 4.28 -3.20 -9.40
CA ASN A 489 4.66 -1.82 -9.12
C ASN A 489 3.45 -0.89 -8.95
N PHE A 490 2.36 -1.44 -8.43
CA PHE A 490 1.08 -0.76 -8.20
C PHE A 490 0.34 -0.34 -9.48
N THR A 491 0.70 -0.88 -10.64
CA THR A 491 -0.08 -0.71 -11.87
C THR A 491 -1.17 -1.75 -11.99
N LEU A 492 -2.21 -1.42 -12.78
CA LEU A 492 -3.32 -2.35 -13.03
C LEU A 492 -2.81 -3.64 -13.69
N ARG A 493 -3.15 -4.78 -13.09
CA ARG A 493 -2.82 -6.14 -13.56
C ARG A 493 -4.04 -7.03 -13.55
N LEU A 494 -4.04 -7.98 -14.45
CA LEU A 494 -4.98 -9.09 -14.47
C LEU A 494 -4.23 -10.37 -14.05
N THR A 495 -4.76 -11.06 -13.06
CA THR A 495 -4.35 -12.43 -12.70
C THR A 495 -5.53 -13.37 -12.87
N TYR A 496 -5.25 -14.65 -13.10
CA TYR A 496 -6.29 -15.68 -13.23
C TYR A 496 -5.86 -16.97 -12.55
N GLY A 497 -6.84 -17.75 -12.16
CA GLY A 497 -6.62 -19.01 -11.46
C GLY A 497 -7.93 -19.79 -11.31
N GLN A 498 -7.89 -20.84 -10.54
CA GLN A 498 -9.05 -21.66 -10.21
C GLN A 498 -9.42 -21.50 -8.74
N MET A 499 -10.72 -21.47 -8.45
CA MET A 499 -11.21 -21.64 -7.08
C MET A 499 -10.88 -23.06 -6.63
N LYS A 500 -9.90 -23.21 -5.72
CA LYS A 500 -9.35 -24.51 -5.39
C LYS A 500 -8.71 -24.54 -4.00
N GLY A 501 -9.10 -25.52 -3.19
CA GLY A 501 -8.42 -25.84 -1.95
C GLY A 501 -6.96 -26.28 -2.16
N TYR A 502 -6.26 -26.60 -1.08
CA TYR A 502 -4.85 -27.00 -1.12
C TYR A 502 -4.49 -27.93 0.04
N GLU A 503 -3.37 -28.63 -0.10
CA GLU A 503 -2.82 -29.47 0.98
C GLU A 503 -2.25 -28.59 2.09
N MET A 504 -2.70 -28.77 3.30
CA MET A 504 -2.31 -27.98 4.48
C MET A 504 -2.18 -28.88 5.70
N ASN A 505 -1.01 -28.88 6.32
CA ASN A 505 -0.76 -29.61 7.60
C ASN A 505 -1.20 -31.09 7.57
N GLY A 506 -0.97 -31.80 6.45
CA GLY A 506 -1.34 -33.21 6.31
C GLY A 506 -2.82 -33.47 6.06
N THR A 507 -3.60 -32.41 5.79
CA THR A 507 -5.03 -32.48 5.43
C THR A 507 -5.29 -31.53 4.25
N LYS A 508 -6.57 -31.37 3.89
CA LYS A 508 -7.00 -30.46 2.80
C LYS A 508 -7.73 -29.26 3.37
N ALA A 509 -7.25 -28.07 3.05
CA ALA A 509 -8.03 -26.86 3.20
C ALA A 509 -9.15 -26.85 2.14
N PRO A 510 -10.43 -26.60 2.50
CA PRO A 510 -11.54 -26.58 1.54
C PRO A 510 -11.41 -25.40 0.57
N ALA A 511 -12.07 -25.49 -0.60
CA ALA A 511 -12.09 -24.40 -1.56
C ALA A 511 -12.86 -23.17 -1.04
N PHE A 512 -13.84 -23.37 -0.16
CA PHE A 512 -14.62 -22.31 0.47
C PHE A 512 -15.03 -22.66 1.89
N THR A 513 -15.33 -21.65 2.69
CA THR A 513 -15.93 -21.72 4.01
C THR A 513 -17.42 -21.36 3.94
N THR A 514 -18.17 -21.72 4.96
CA THR A 514 -19.58 -21.33 5.10
C THR A 514 -19.81 -20.50 6.34
N LEU A 515 -20.92 -19.79 6.37
CA LEU A 515 -21.31 -18.95 7.50
C LEU A 515 -21.35 -19.72 8.82
N TYR A 516 -21.67 -21.02 8.80
CA TYR A 516 -21.63 -21.90 9.97
C TYR A 516 -20.28 -21.83 10.71
N GLY A 517 -19.19 -21.89 9.99
CA GLY A 517 -17.86 -21.91 10.59
C GLY A 517 -17.50 -20.63 11.34
N MET A 518 -18.16 -19.51 11.09
CA MET A 518 -17.96 -18.28 11.85
C MET A 518 -18.47 -18.44 13.31
N TRP A 519 -19.64 -19.04 13.50
CA TRP A 519 -20.17 -19.35 14.83
C TRP A 519 -19.38 -20.47 15.53
N ASP A 520 -19.08 -21.54 14.80
CA ASP A 520 -18.27 -22.63 15.33
C ASP A 520 -16.93 -22.12 15.88
N ARG A 521 -16.26 -21.24 15.13
CA ARG A 521 -15.00 -20.62 15.56
C ARG A 521 -15.21 -19.67 16.74
N SER A 522 -16.25 -18.84 16.72
CA SER A 522 -16.58 -17.94 17.85
C SER A 522 -16.78 -18.72 19.14
N ILE A 523 -17.62 -19.75 19.11
CA ILE A 523 -17.91 -20.62 20.28
C ILE A 523 -16.63 -21.35 20.75
N SER A 524 -15.83 -21.88 19.80
CA SER A 524 -14.58 -22.59 20.11
C SER A 524 -13.55 -21.73 20.84
N PHE A 525 -13.59 -20.40 20.62
CA PHE A 525 -12.71 -19.42 21.27
C PHE A 525 -13.41 -18.63 22.39
N GLY A 526 -14.54 -19.12 22.88
CA GLY A 526 -15.23 -18.59 24.07
C GLY A 526 -15.98 -17.29 23.85
N GLU A 527 -16.29 -16.92 22.58
CA GLU A 527 -17.09 -15.75 22.20
C GLU A 527 -16.51 -14.42 22.69
N THR A 528 -15.17 -14.31 22.80
CA THR A 528 -14.49 -13.15 23.37
C THR A 528 -13.45 -12.56 22.45
N GLY A 529 -13.08 -11.30 22.69
CA GLY A 529 -12.02 -10.60 21.95
C GLY A 529 -12.27 -10.57 20.45
N ASP A 530 -11.27 -10.92 19.67
CA ASP A 530 -11.37 -10.92 18.20
C ASP A 530 -12.31 -12.02 17.64
N TYR A 531 -12.73 -12.95 18.47
CA TYR A 531 -13.68 -14.02 18.10
C TYR A 531 -15.11 -13.76 18.60
N ALA A 532 -15.38 -12.65 19.27
CA ALA A 532 -16.74 -12.26 19.60
C ALA A 532 -17.51 -11.91 18.31
N LEU A 533 -18.75 -12.35 18.20
CA LEU A 533 -19.62 -11.95 17.09
C LEU A 533 -20.43 -10.71 17.46
N PRO A 534 -20.68 -9.80 16.50
CA PRO A 534 -21.60 -8.69 16.70
C PRO A 534 -22.99 -9.18 17.13
N LYS A 535 -23.66 -8.41 18.00
CA LYS A 535 -24.99 -8.76 18.52
C LYS A 535 -25.98 -9.15 17.43
N ARG A 536 -25.98 -8.45 16.28
CA ARG A 536 -26.89 -8.72 15.14
C ARG A 536 -26.75 -10.13 14.59
N PHE A 537 -25.56 -10.74 14.67
CA PHE A 537 -25.33 -12.11 14.22
C PHE A 537 -26.03 -13.11 15.17
N TRP A 538 -25.98 -12.90 16.48
CA TRP A 538 -26.67 -13.74 17.46
C TRP A 538 -28.18 -13.56 17.42
N ASP A 539 -28.66 -12.32 17.30
CA ASP A 539 -30.11 -12.03 17.23
C ASP A 539 -30.79 -12.72 16.04
N LYS A 540 -30.07 -12.91 14.94
CA LYS A 540 -30.60 -13.48 13.69
C LYS A 540 -30.19 -14.95 13.47
N TYR A 541 -29.43 -15.57 14.39
CA TYR A 541 -28.85 -16.91 14.23
C TYR A 541 -29.82 -17.99 13.75
N THR A 542 -31.03 -18.05 14.35
CA THR A 542 -32.04 -19.08 14.04
C THR A 542 -32.71 -18.90 12.69
N THR A 543 -32.58 -17.74 12.06
CA THR A 543 -33.22 -17.40 10.77
C THR A 543 -32.23 -17.43 9.60
N LEU A 544 -30.93 -17.52 9.89
CA LEU A 544 -29.89 -17.49 8.88
C LEU A 544 -29.65 -18.85 8.22
N ASN A 545 -29.41 -18.83 6.91
CA ASN A 545 -28.91 -20.00 6.19
C ASN A 545 -27.39 -20.12 6.40
N LEU A 546 -27.00 -20.93 7.38
CA LEU A 546 -25.61 -21.15 7.76
C LEU A 546 -24.77 -21.89 6.69
N ARG A 547 -25.40 -22.41 5.62
CA ARG A 547 -24.71 -23.05 4.49
C ARG A 547 -24.24 -22.04 3.44
N THR A 548 -24.59 -20.76 3.60
CA THR A 548 -24.17 -19.70 2.67
C THR A 548 -22.65 -19.68 2.57
N PRO A 549 -22.03 -19.81 1.35
CA PRO A 549 -20.59 -19.69 1.15
C PRO A 549 -20.11 -18.32 1.61
N MET A 550 -19.04 -18.27 2.42
CA MET A 550 -18.58 -17.01 3.02
C MET A 550 -17.26 -16.52 2.46
N ASN A 551 -16.19 -17.28 2.60
CA ASN A 551 -14.90 -16.95 1.98
C ASN A 551 -14.44 -18.13 1.13
N PHE A 552 -13.68 -17.85 0.08
CA PHE A 552 -13.11 -18.87 -0.79
C PHE A 552 -11.66 -18.57 -1.16
N VAL A 553 -10.96 -19.61 -1.62
CA VAL A 553 -9.58 -19.50 -2.05
C VAL A 553 -9.41 -19.83 -3.51
N SER A 554 -8.46 -19.14 -4.16
CA SER A 554 -8.10 -19.37 -5.54
C SER A 554 -6.59 -19.37 -5.76
N THR A 555 -6.16 -19.96 -6.89
CA THR A 555 -4.77 -19.99 -7.34
C THR A 555 -4.35 -18.71 -8.08
N CYS A 556 -5.06 -17.59 -7.90
CA CYS A 556 -4.64 -16.32 -8.46
C CYS A 556 -3.38 -15.81 -7.76
N ASP A 557 -2.43 -15.29 -8.54
CA ASP A 557 -1.22 -14.65 -8.01
C ASP A 557 -1.54 -13.23 -7.57
N ILE A 558 -1.50 -12.98 -6.28
CA ILE A 558 -1.78 -11.68 -5.67
C ILE A 558 -0.67 -11.27 -4.71
N ILE A 559 -0.60 -9.98 -4.45
CA ILE A 559 0.27 -9.37 -3.44
C ILE A 559 -0.45 -8.18 -2.80
N GLY A 560 0.10 -7.63 -1.70
CA GLY A 560 -0.43 -6.41 -1.08
C GLY A 560 -0.69 -5.30 -2.12
N GLY A 561 -1.84 -4.64 -2.04
CA GLY A 561 -2.36 -3.72 -3.06
C GLY A 561 -3.48 -4.33 -3.92
N ASN A 562 -3.52 -5.66 -4.07
CA ASN A 562 -4.68 -6.34 -4.65
C ASN A 562 -5.93 -6.31 -3.77
N SER A 563 -5.80 -6.03 -2.48
CA SER A 563 -6.94 -5.83 -1.57
C SER A 563 -7.97 -4.90 -2.19
N GLY A 564 -9.24 -5.36 -2.27
CA GLY A 564 -10.34 -4.66 -2.95
C GLY A 564 -10.49 -4.95 -4.45
N SER A 565 -9.60 -5.77 -5.03
CA SER A 565 -9.78 -6.21 -6.42
C SER A 565 -11.03 -7.07 -6.55
N PRO A 566 -11.87 -6.86 -7.59
CA PRO A 566 -12.97 -7.74 -7.89
C PRO A 566 -12.44 -9.12 -8.29
N THR A 567 -13.05 -10.18 -7.74
CA THR A 567 -12.92 -11.52 -8.29
C THR A 567 -14.12 -11.74 -9.22
N ILE A 568 -13.85 -12.04 -10.48
CA ILE A 568 -14.86 -12.16 -11.54
C ILE A 568 -14.79 -13.53 -12.23
N ASN A 569 -15.92 -13.95 -12.79
CA ASN A 569 -16.01 -15.13 -13.61
C ASN A 569 -15.60 -14.84 -15.09
N LYS A 570 -15.71 -15.84 -15.96
CA LYS A 570 -15.40 -15.72 -17.40
C LYS A 570 -16.31 -14.72 -18.16
N ASP A 571 -17.46 -14.39 -17.60
CA ASP A 571 -18.44 -13.46 -18.19
C ASP A 571 -18.26 -12.02 -17.62
N ALA A 572 -17.14 -11.77 -16.90
CA ALA A 572 -16.81 -10.53 -16.21
C ALA A 572 -17.86 -10.11 -15.15
N GLU A 573 -18.49 -11.06 -14.47
CA GLU A 573 -19.41 -10.82 -13.37
C GLU A 573 -18.74 -11.04 -12.02
N ILE A 574 -19.08 -10.23 -11.01
CA ILE A 574 -18.56 -10.33 -9.64
C ILE A 574 -18.98 -11.67 -9.00
N VAL A 575 -17.99 -12.47 -8.63
CA VAL A 575 -18.15 -13.68 -7.83
C VAL A 575 -17.51 -13.54 -6.43
N GLY A 576 -16.79 -12.44 -6.19
CA GLY A 576 -16.21 -12.12 -4.89
C GLY A 576 -15.35 -10.87 -4.92
N ILE A 577 -14.70 -10.60 -3.79
CA ILE A 577 -13.71 -9.55 -3.63
C ILE A 577 -12.51 -10.10 -2.87
N VAL A 578 -11.30 -9.97 -3.43
CA VAL A 578 -10.08 -10.43 -2.76
C VAL A 578 -9.72 -9.50 -1.61
N PHE A 579 -9.32 -10.08 -0.47
CA PHE A 579 -8.97 -9.31 0.71
C PHE A 579 -7.64 -9.75 1.36
N ASP A 580 -7.19 -10.99 1.14
CA ASP A 580 -6.01 -11.55 1.82
C ASP A 580 -5.34 -12.64 0.98
N GLY A 581 -4.20 -13.13 1.44
CA GLY A 581 -3.54 -14.36 1.00
C GLY A 581 -3.42 -15.34 2.17
N ASN A 582 -3.10 -16.60 1.90
CA ASN A 582 -2.73 -17.54 2.95
C ASN A 582 -1.28 -17.31 3.42
N ILE A 583 -0.88 -17.94 4.54
CA ILE A 583 0.45 -17.74 5.13
C ILE A 583 1.57 -18.15 4.17
N GLU A 584 1.34 -19.17 3.36
CA GLU A 584 2.28 -19.69 2.36
C GLU A 584 2.52 -18.67 1.23
N SER A 585 1.56 -17.77 0.97
CA SER A 585 1.68 -16.75 -0.06
C SER A 585 2.58 -15.57 0.34
N LEU A 586 2.97 -15.42 1.61
CA LEU A 586 3.75 -14.28 2.09
C LEU A 586 5.15 -14.19 1.48
N VAL A 587 5.74 -15.31 1.05
CA VAL A 587 6.99 -15.34 0.29
C VAL A 587 6.80 -15.01 -1.19
N GLY A 588 5.55 -14.85 -1.62
CA GLY A 588 5.15 -14.57 -3.00
C GLY A 588 5.77 -13.31 -3.61
N ASP A 589 6.24 -12.37 -2.77
CA ASP A 589 7.06 -11.24 -3.24
C ASP A 589 8.31 -11.67 -3.99
N TYR A 590 8.85 -12.84 -3.67
CA TYR A 590 10.11 -13.38 -4.21
C TYR A 590 9.88 -14.63 -5.07
N VAL A 591 9.02 -15.54 -4.63
CA VAL A 591 8.71 -16.80 -5.31
C VAL A 591 7.21 -17.10 -5.18
N TYR A 592 6.53 -17.19 -6.32
CA TYR A 592 5.15 -17.66 -6.36
C TYR A 592 5.12 -19.18 -6.55
N ASP A 593 4.39 -19.88 -5.67
CA ASP A 593 4.16 -21.33 -5.76
C ASP A 593 2.66 -21.63 -5.90
N ILE A 594 2.24 -22.05 -7.07
CA ILE A 594 0.84 -22.38 -7.38
C ILE A 594 0.29 -23.55 -6.55
N THR A 595 1.17 -24.39 -5.98
CA THR A 595 0.75 -25.56 -5.18
C THR A 595 0.20 -25.15 -3.82
N SER A 596 0.79 -24.10 -3.21
CA SER A 596 0.48 -23.67 -1.85
C SER A 596 -0.09 -22.27 -1.73
N ASN A 597 0.30 -21.34 -2.61
CA ASN A 597 -0.17 -19.94 -2.54
C ASN A 597 -1.65 -19.84 -2.91
N ARG A 598 -2.42 -19.14 -2.08
CA ARG A 598 -3.84 -18.90 -2.31
C ARG A 598 -4.21 -17.45 -2.06
N ALA A 599 -5.01 -16.90 -2.97
CA ALA A 599 -5.73 -15.66 -2.78
C ALA A 599 -7.06 -15.95 -2.06
N LEU A 600 -7.40 -15.14 -1.04
CA LEU A 600 -8.63 -15.27 -0.27
C LEU A 600 -9.63 -14.18 -0.70
N SER A 601 -10.87 -14.60 -0.99
CA SER A 601 -11.96 -13.68 -1.39
C SER A 601 -13.19 -13.84 -0.51
N VAL A 602 -13.89 -12.73 -0.26
CA VAL A 602 -15.27 -12.77 0.25
C VAL A 602 -16.18 -13.17 -0.89
N HIS A 603 -17.05 -14.14 -0.66
CA HIS A 603 -17.94 -14.69 -1.69
C HIS A 603 -19.09 -13.72 -2.01
N SER A 604 -19.42 -13.55 -3.29
CA SER A 604 -20.50 -12.64 -3.73
C SER A 604 -21.86 -12.98 -3.12
N ASP A 605 -22.17 -14.27 -2.97
CA ASP A 605 -23.42 -14.72 -2.37
C ASP A 605 -23.51 -14.30 -0.90
N PHE A 606 -22.39 -14.38 -0.16
CA PHE A 606 -22.38 -13.92 1.23
C PHE A 606 -22.58 -12.42 1.32
N ILE A 607 -21.99 -11.63 0.43
CA ILE A 607 -22.16 -10.17 0.43
C ILE A 607 -23.64 -9.82 0.29
N ILE A 608 -24.32 -10.34 -0.73
CA ILE A 608 -25.75 -10.07 -0.93
C ILE A 608 -26.59 -10.61 0.23
N TYR A 609 -26.26 -11.82 0.71
CA TYR A 609 -26.96 -12.44 1.84
C TYR A 609 -26.84 -11.60 3.11
N ALA A 610 -25.64 -11.16 3.46
CA ALA A 610 -25.38 -10.33 4.63
C ALA A 610 -26.06 -8.97 4.54
N LEU A 611 -25.98 -8.28 3.40
CA LEU A 611 -26.64 -7.00 3.19
C LEU A 611 -28.17 -7.12 3.44
N ARG A 612 -28.82 -8.17 2.95
CA ARG A 612 -30.27 -8.38 3.12
C ARG A 612 -30.66 -8.85 4.51
N ASN A 613 -29.93 -9.84 5.06
CA ASN A 613 -30.39 -10.58 6.23
C ASN A 613 -29.71 -10.14 7.54
N LEU A 614 -28.50 -9.55 7.47
CA LEU A 614 -27.78 -9.10 8.67
C LEU A 614 -27.82 -7.58 8.84
N TYR A 615 -27.75 -6.82 7.76
CA TYR A 615 -27.57 -5.36 7.81
C TYR A 615 -28.80 -4.55 7.40
N ASP A 616 -29.89 -5.20 7.03
CA ASP A 616 -31.13 -4.57 6.55
C ASP A 616 -30.88 -3.57 5.39
N ALA A 617 -29.85 -3.85 4.58
CA ALA A 617 -29.39 -3.05 3.45
C ALA A 617 -29.92 -3.57 2.10
N GLY A 618 -31.20 -3.90 2.05
CA GLY A 618 -31.85 -4.48 0.85
C GLY A 618 -31.72 -3.59 -0.39
N LYS A 619 -31.85 -2.27 -0.23
CA LYS A 619 -31.69 -1.32 -1.36
C LYS A 619 -30.29 -1.38 -1.98
N LEU A 620 -29.24 -1.50 -1.16
CA LEU A 620 -27.88 -1.65 -1.65
C LEU A 620 -27.70 -2.98 -2.38
N ALA A 621 -28.28 -4.05 -1.83
CA ALA A 621 -28.26 -5.35 -2.50
C ALA A 621 -29.03 -5.35 -3.83
N ASP A 622 -30.15 -4.59 -3.93
CA ASP A 622 -30.89 -4.39 -5.18
C ASP A 622 -30.06 -3.62 -6.21
N GLU A 623 -29.38 -2.53 -5.80
CA GLU A 623 -28.49 -1.77 -6.67
C GLU A 623 -27.36 -2.66 -7.24
N LEU A 624 -26.74 -3.51 -6.41
CA LEU A 624 -25.70 -4.44 -6.85
C LEU A 624 -26.22 -5.46 -7.87
N GLN A 625 -27.46 -5.94 -7.70
CA GLN A 625 -28.08 -6.92 -8.59
C GLN A 625 -28.81 -6.28 -9.79
N GLY A 626 -28.82 -4.96 -9.91
CA GLY A 626 -29.50 -4.23 -10.98
C GLY A 626 -31.02 -4.36 -10.93
N LYS A 627 -31.62 -4.42 -9.73
CA LYS A 627 -33.06 -4.59 -9.47
C LYS A 627 -33.73 -3.28 -9.07
#